data_b26a1d9a0ba7cb393149dc236474e921
#
_entry.id   b26a1d9a0ba7cb393149dc236474e921
#
_cell.length_a   1.000
_cell.length_b   1.000
_cell.length_c   1.000
_cell.angle_alpha   90.00
_cell.angle_beta   90.00
_cell.angle_gamma   90.00
#
_symmetry.space_group_name_H-M   'P 1'
#
loop_
_entity.id
_entity.type
_entity.pdbx_description
1 polymer ?
#
loop_
_entity_poly.entity_id
_entity_poly.type
_entity_poly.pdbx_seq_one_letter_code
_entity_poly.pdbx_strand_id
1 'polypeptide(L)'
;MEYILEDYDKNNYRFLFIHQQDNLPFNRGAMKNIGFLYVKKNYTNYKDITLVFHDIDTIPAEKNLFHYGTRKGIVKHFYGFTYALGGIVSITAGDFENINGFPNYWHWGYEDNILNVRVNKNKNMIIDRSIFFPIGSMEILHEIDTLKKYFKKKKQTNLDNHMEMDGFNNISNIEWNFDPDNNFLNIKKYICKKKYNPQEIKLNSIFNANNNTQTYNRFKMRPL
;
A
#
# COMPACT_ATOMS: atom_id res chain seq x y z
N MET A 1 -10.66 1.46 12.61
CA MET A 1 -9.29 1.94 12.96
C MET A 1 -9.29 2.84 14.19
N GLU A 2 -10.24 3.74 14.39
CA GLU A 2 -10.30 4.56 15.63
C GLU A 2 -10.30 3.72 16.89
N TYR A 3 -11.11 2.66 16.94
CA TYR A 3 -11.10 1.69 18.03
C TYR A 3 -9.73 1.02 18.23
N ILE A 4 -9.05 0.65 17.14
CA ILE A 4 -7.72 -0.02 17.20
C ILE A 4 -6.65 0.91 17.78
N LEU A 5 -6.79 2.22 17.57
CA LEU A 5 -5.83 3.24 17.99
C LEU A 5 -6.34 4.10 19.16
N GLU A 6 -7.41 3.71 19.85
CA GLU A 6 -8.00 4.57 20.91
C GLU A 6 -7.05 4.81 22.08
N ASP A 7 -6.10 3.89 22.30
CA ASP A 7 -5.08 4.03 23.36
C ASP A 7 -3.90 4.93 22.96
N TYR A 8 -3.86 5.35 21.68
CA TYR A 8 -2.83 6.28 21.19
C TYR A 8 -3.31 7.73 21.30
N ASP A 9 -2.43 8.63 21.71
CA ASP A 9 -2.70 10.06 21.66
C ASP A 9 -2.99 10.47 20.20
N LYS A 10 -4.16 11.07 19.98
CA LYS A 10 -4.64 11.54 18.67
C LYS A 10 -3.72 12.56 18.01
N ASN A 11 -2.87 13.22 18.78
CA ASN A 11 -1.85 14.14 18.26
C ASN A 11 -0.66 13.41 17.64
N ASN A 12 -0.47 12.13 17.94
CA ASN A 12 0.67 11.33 17.48
C ASN A 12 0.41 10.57 16.20
N TYR A 13 -0.81 10.60 15.67
CA TYR A 13 -1.12 9.94 14.39
C TYR A 13 -2.16 10.72 13.58
N ARG A 14 -2.21 10.43 12.29
CA ARG A 14 -3.24 10.91 11.37
C ARG A 14 -3.59 9.84 10.36
N PHE A 15 -4.88 9.70 10.08
CA PHE A 15 -5.36 8.95 8.92
C PHE A 15 -5.32 9.82 7.67
N LEU A 16 -4.93 9.22 6.56
CA LEU A 16 -5.04 9.81 5.22
C LEU A 16 -5.62 8.77 4.27
N PHE A 17 -6.83 8.98 3.83
CA PHE A 17 -7.46 8.19 2.78
C PHE A 17 -7.13 8.84 1.42
N ILE A 18 -6.19 8.23 0.69
CA ILE A 18 -5.76 8.76 -0.60
C ILE A 18 -6.73 8.29 -1.68
N HIS A 19 -7.57 9.19 -2.15
CA HIS A 19 -8.67 8.89 -3.04
C HIS A 19 -8.39 9.41 -4.46
N GLN A 20 -8.27 8.50 -5.42
CA GLN A 20 -8.12 8.83 -6.83
C GLN A 20 -9.49 9.22 -7.39
N GLN A 21 -9.65 10.50 -7.80
CA GLN A 21 -10.90 11.05 -8.33
C GLN A 21 -10.88 11.31 -9.84
N ASP A 22 -9.77 11.04 -10.52
CA ASP A 22 -9.71 11.15 -11.96
C ASP A 22 -10.49 9.99 -12.64
N ASN A 23 -10.72 10.10 -13.95
CA ASN A 23 -11.39 9.07 -14.74
C ASN A 23 -10.43 7.99 -15.27
N LEU A 24 -9.20 7.96 -14.75
CA LEU A 24 -8.21 6.96 -15.15
C LEU A 24 -8.34 5.69 -14.32
N PRO A 25 -7.86 4.55 -14.81
CA PRO A 25 -7.80 3.34 -14.01
C PRO A 25 -6.99 3.54 -12.74
N PHE A 26 -7.35 2.79 -11.69
CA PHE A 26 -6.70 2.91 -10.39
C PHE A 26 -5.20 2.65 -10.46
N ASN A 27 -4.41 3.54 -9.86
CA ASN A 27 -2.97 3.44 -9.74
C ASN A 27 -2.56 3.46 -8.26
N ARG A 28 -2.57 2.27 -7.65
CA ARG A 28 -2.35 2.09 -6.21
C ARG A 28 -0.97 2.60 -5.78
N GLY A 29 0.08 2.34 -6.56
CA GLY A 29 1.42 2.82 -6.26
C GLY A 29 1.51 4.34 -6.29
N ALA A 30 0.93 4.99 -7.32
CA ALA A 30 0.89 6.44 -7.41
C ALA A 30 0.12 7.06 -6.24
N MET A 31 -1.01 6.49 -5.81
CA MET A 31 -1.76 7.00 -4.67
C MET A 31 -0.93 6.95 -3.38
N LYS A 32 -0.27 5.84 -3.09
CA LYS A 32 0.65 5.72 -1.94
C LYS A 32 1.80 6.74 -2.02
N ASN A 33 2.38 6.94 -3.20
CA ASN A 33 3.42 7.93 -3.43
C ASN A 33 2.92 9.38 -3.25
N ILE A 34 1.70 9.70 -3.71
CA ILE A 34 1.11 11.03 -3.54
C ILE A 34 0.81 11.30 -2.06
N GLY A 35 0.39 10.28 -1.31
CA GLY A 35 0.25 10.37 0.14
C GLY A 35 1.56 10.76 0.82
N PHE A 36 2.68 10.13 0.43
CA PHE A 36 4.01 10.53 0.89
C PHE A 36 4.36 11.98 0.49
N LEU A 37 4.11 12.37 -0.76
CA LEU A 37 4.40 13.74 -1.23
C LEU A 37 3.57 14.79 -0.46
N TYR A 38 2.35 14.47 -0.08
CA TYR A 38 1.54 15.31 0.81
C TYR A 38 2.19 15.46 2.19
N VAL A 39 2.65 14.37 2.79
CA VAL A 39 3.36 14.41 4.08
C VAL A 39 4.63 15.24 3.96
N LYS A 40 5.44 15.00 2.94
CA LYS A 40 6.68 15.76 2.67
C LYS A 40 6.45 17.26 2.52
N LYS A 41 5.33 17.66 1.90
CA LYS A 41 4.98 19.08 1.70
C LYS A 41 4.52 19.76 2.98
N ASN A 42 3.81 19.04 3.86
CA ASN A 42 3.11 19.65 4.99
C ASN A 42 3.85 19.53 6.33
N TYR A 43 4.90 18.72 6.41
CA TYR A 43 5.65 18.51 7.65
C TYR A 43 7.14 18.77 7.45
N THR A 44 7.72 19.65 8.24
CA THR A 44 9.15 20.01 8.15
C THR A 44 10.08 18.86 8.55
N ASN A 45 9.67 18.08 9.53
CA ASN A 45 10.38 16.89 10.04
C ASN A 45 9.91 15.60 9.41
N TYR A 46 9.35 15.63 8.19
CA TYR A 46 8.70 14.47 7.56
C TYR A 46 9.56 13.21 7.52
N LYS A 47 10.90 13.34 7.46
CA LYS A 47 11.80 12.19 7.35
C LYS A 47 11.69 11.21 8.52
N ASP A 48 11.37 11.72 9.70
CA ASP A 48 11.24 10.93 10.92
C ASP A 48 9.82 10.39 11.13
N ILE A 49 8.86 10.84 10.33
CA ILE A 49 7.48 10.36 10.39
C ILE A 49 7.42 8.91 9.92
N THR A 50 6.76 8.06 10.69
CA THR A 50 6.41 6.71 10.28
C THR A 50 5.22 6.76 9.33
N LEU A 51 5.42 6.33 8.08
CA LEU A 51 4.35 6.04 7.14
C LEU A 51 3.86 4.61 7.39
N VAL A 52 2.55 4.46 7.56
CA VAL A 52 1.91 3.16 7.63
C VAL A 52 1.06 2.98 6.38
N PHE A 53 1.54 2.14 5.46
CA PHE A 53 0.74 1.72 4.32
C PHE A 53 -0.17 0.59 4.76
N HIS A 54 -1.46 0.86 4.73
CA HIS A 54 -2.49 -0.04 5.23
C HIS A 54 -3.54 -0.23 4.14
N ASP A 55 -3.79 -1.47 3.74
CA ASP A 55 -4.84 -1.73 2.77
C ASP A 55 -6.21 -1.54 3.44
N ILE A 56 -7.12 -0.84 2.77
CA ILE A 56 -8.39 -0.39 3.34
C ILE A 56 -9.34 -1.55 3.67
N ASP A 57 -9.13 -2.69 3.03
CA ASP A 57 -9.91 -3.92 3.21
C ASP A 57 -9.38 -4.82 4.34
N THR A 58 -8.42 -4.35 5.11
CA THR A 58 -7.83 -5.09 6.23
C THR A 58 -7.92 -4.30 7.53
N ILE A 59 -8.13 -4.99 8.66
CA ILE A 59 -8.10 -4.36 9.98
C ILE A 59 -7.61 -5.38 11.02
N PRO A 60 -6.75 -5.02 11.97
CA PRO A 60 -6.43 -5.86 13.10
C PRO A 60 -7.69 -6.26 13.88
N ALA A 61 -7.79 -7.52 14.30
CA ALA A 61 -8.94 -8.01 15.05
C ALA A 61 -8.95 -7.46 16.49
N GLU A 62 -7.78 -7.12 17.03
CA GLU A 62 -7.62 -6.67 18.40
C GLU A 62 -6.78 -5.39 18.47
N LYS A 63 -7.02 -4.58 19.53
CA LYS A 63 -6.18 -3.44 19.87
C LYS A 63 -4.77 -3.88 20.22
N ASN A 64 -3.81 -2.98 20.02
CA ASN A 64 -2.42 -3.18 20.43
C ASN A 64 -1.73 -4.39 19.80
N LEU A 65 -2.37 -5.03 18.79
CA LEU A 65 -1.75 -6.11 18.04
C LEU A 65 -0.45 -5.65 17.35
N PHE A 66 -0.41 -4.40 16.89
CA PHE A 66 0.73 -3.83 16.20
C PHE A 66 1.27 -2.58 16.90
N HIS A 67 2.56 -2.55 17.10
CA HIS A 67 3.29 -1.32 17.38
C HIS A 67 3.79 -0.73 16.05
N TYR A 68 2.99 0.18 15.47
CA TYR A 68 3.21 0.73 14.12
C TYR A 68 4.49 1.57 13.98
N GLY A 69 4.91 2.26 15.05
CA GLY A 69 6.10 3.10 15.02
C GLY A 69 7.34 2.33 14.59
N THR A 70 8.14 2.96 13.72
CA THR A 70 9.43 2.43 13.28
C THR A 70 10.51 3.52 13.30
N ARG A 71 11.74 3.15 12.95
CA ARG A 71 12.90 4.04 12.91
C ARG A 71 13.69 3.83 11.63
N LYS A 72 14.56 4.77 11.31
CA LYS A 72 15.45 4.71 10.16
C LYS A 72 16.14 3.34 10.03
N GLY A 73 16.09 2.79 8.85
CA GLY A 73 16.66 1.50 8.50
C GLY A 73 15.80 0.28 8.84
N ILE A 74 14.65 0.47 9.50
CA ILE A 74 13.75 -0.64 9.87
C ILE A 74 12.43 -0.49 9.12
N VAL A 75 12.09 -1.48 8.30
CA VAL A 75 10.78 -1.61 7.65
C VAL A 75 10.02 -2.72 8.35
N LYS A 76 8.94 -2.39 9.05
CA LYS A 76 8.10 -3.39 9.71
C LYS A 76 7.04 -3.89 8.74
N HIS A 77 6.91 -5.20 8.62
CA HIS A 77 5.89 -5.83 7.79
C HIS A 77 5.00 -6.71 8.67
N PHE A 78 3.75 -6.29 8.85
CA PHE A 78 2.82 -6.90 9.81
C PHE A 78 1.87 -7.92 9.18
N TYR A 79 1.47 -7.69 7.92
CA TYR A 79 0.49 -8.53 7.25
C TYR A 79 0.70 -8.56 5.74
N GLY A 80 0.56 -9.74 5.12
CA GLY A 80 0.66 -9.87 3.67
C GLY A 80 1.38 -11.14 3.22
N PHE A 81 2.02 -11.06 2.05
CA PHE A 81 2.90 -12.11 1.52
C PHE A 81 4.35 -11.83 1.85
N THR A 82 5.12 -12.84 2.22
CA THR A 82 6.54 -12.68 2.58
C THR A 82 7.44 -12.18 1.45
N TYR A 83 7.02 -12.35 0.20
CA TYR A 83 7.74 -11.94 -1.01
C TYR A 83 7.34 -10.53 -1.53
N ALA A 84 6.46 -9.86 -0.83
CA ALA A 84 5.96 -8.53 -1.20
C ALA A 84 5.75 -7.68 0.06
N LEU A 85 6.00 -6.37 -0.01
CA LEU A 85 5.70 -5.42 1.07
C LEU A 85 4.35 -4.76 0.82
N GLY A 86 3.28 -5.56 1.00
CA GLY A 86 1.87 -5.17 0.89
C GLY A 86 1.10 -5.46 2.17
N GLY A 87 -0.20 -5.22 2.16
CA GLY A 87 -1.07 -5.40 3.32
C GLY A 87 -0.86 -4.30 4.35
N ILE A 88 -0.07 -4.56 5.40
CA ILE A 88 0.23 -3.59 6.47
C ILE A 88 1.74 -3.47 6.65
N VAL A 89 2.30 -2.29 6.32
CA VAL A 89 3.74 -2.04 6.33
C VAL A 89 4.04 -0.68 6.93
N SER A 90 5.01 -0.60 7.84
CA SER A 90 5.54 0.66 8.38
C SER A 90 6.97 0.91 7.90
N ILE A 91 7.23 2.14 7.48
CA ILE A 91 8.54 2.63 7.04
C ILE A 91 8.69 4.10 7.41
N THR A 92 9.89 4.60 7.72
CA THR A 92 10.07 6.04 7.87
C THR A 92 9.94 6.73 6.50
N ALA A 93 9.40 7.95 6.48
CA ALA A 93 9.26 8.68 5.23
C ALA A 93 10.63 9.02 4.60
N GLY A 94 11.68 9.17 5.40
CA GLY A 94 13.05 9.32 4.92
C GLY A 94 13.56 8.06 4.20
N ASP A 95 13.30 6.87 4.74
CA ASP A 95 13.67 5.62 4.10
C ASP A 95 12.84 5.36 2.83
N PHE A 96 11.55 5.69 2.88
CA PHE A 96 10.66 5.61 1.71
C PHE A 96 11.14 6.54 0.58
N GLU A 97 11.61 7.74 0.93
CA GLU A 97 12.23 8.66 -0.01
C GLU A 97 13.49 8.07 -0.64
N ASN A 98 14.38 7.50 0.16
CA ASN A 98 15.65 6.93 -0.29
C ASN A 98 15.49 5.81 -1.32
N ILE A 99 14.39 5.07 -1.27
CA ILE A 99 14.10 3.99 -2.22
C ILE A 99 13.15 4.41 -3.36
N ASN A 100 12.84 5.71 -3.49
CA ASN A 100 11.93 6.25 -4.50
C ASN A 100 10.51 5.67 -4.47
N GLY A 101 10.04 5.23 -3.29
CA GLY A 101 8.68 4.77 -3.05
C GLY A 101 8.23 3.56 -3.86
N PHE A 102 6.95 3.53 -4.22
CA PHE A 102 6.35 2.50 -5.08
C PHE A 102 6.53 2.82 -6.57
N PRO A 103 6.51 1.81 -7.46
CA PRO A 103 6.33 2.08 -8.89
C PRO A 103 4.88 2.53 -9.17
N ASN A 104 4.72 3.39 -10.19
CA ASN A 104 3.42 3.94 -10.58
C ASN A 104 2.74 3.06 -11.63
N TYR A 105 2.41 1.82 -11.28
CA TYR A 105 1.77 0.90 -12.21
C TYR A 105 0.27 1.15 -12.29
N TRP A 106 -0.23 1.26 -13.52
CA TRP A 106 -1.65 1.27 -13.78
C TRP A 106 -2.23 -0.12 -13.50
N HIS A 107 -3.40 -0.14 -12.85
CA HIS A 107 -4.05 -1.33 -12.33
C HIS A 107 -3.30 -2.02 -11.16
N TRP A 108 -3.82 -3.13 -10.73
CA TRP A 108 -3.33 -3.84 -9.56
C TRP A 108 -2.20 -4.83 -9.93
N GLY A 109 -1.14 -4.83 -9.18
CA GLY A 109 -0.13 -5.88 -9.16
C GLY A 109 1.33 -5.42 -9.27
N TYR A 110 2.17 -6.14 -8.57
CA TYR A 110 3.65 -6.03 -8.51
C TYR A 110 4.22 -4.78 -7.82
N GLU A 111 3.45 -3.78 -7.46
CA GLU A 111 3.97 -2.59 -6.78
C GLU A 111 4.59 -2.94 -5.42
N ASP A 112 3.95 -3.82 -4.66
CA ASP A 112 4.42 -4.29 -3.37
C ASP A 112 5.66 -5.21 -3.49
N ASN A 113 5.75 -6.00 -4.58
CA ASN A 113 6.92 -6.80 -4.90
C ASN A 113 8.13 -5.91 -5.18
N ILE A 114 7.96 -4.86 -5.96
CA ILE A 114 9.04 -3.91 -6.27
C ILE A 114 9.49 -3.17 -5.02
N LEU A 115 8.56 -2.74 -4.15
CA LEU A 115 8.92 -2.15 -2.86
C LEU A 115 9.80 -3.12 -2.04
N ASN A 116 9.40 -4.40 -1.94
CA ASN A 116 10.17 -5.43 -1.25
C ASN A 116 11.58 -5.59 -1.82
N VAL A 117 11.72 -5.58 -3.15
CA VAL A 117 13.02 -5.67 -3.80
C VAL A 117 13.86 -4.43 -3.52
N ARG A 118 13.29 -3.21 -3.56
CA ARG A 118 14.00 -1.95 -3.26
C ARG A 118 14.55 -1.94 -1.85
N VAL A 119 13.74 -2.34 -0.87
CA VAL A 119 14.17 -2.45 0.53
C VAL A 119 15.30 -3.47 0.67
N ASN A 120 15.16 -4.68 0.11
CA ASN A 120 16.19 -5.73 0.22
C ASN A 120 17.51 -5.39 -0.48
N LYS A 121 17.49 -4.57 -1.53
CA LYS A 121 18.72 -4.09 -2.20
C LYS A 121 19.41 -2.96 -1.43
N ASN A 122 18.71 -2.30 -0.54
CA ASN A 122 19.31 -1.23 0.27
C ASN A 122 20.01 -1.83 1.49
N LYS A 123 21.33 -1.82 1.50
CA LYS A 123 22.18 -2.39 2.58
C LYS A 123 21.95 -1.76 3.96
N ASN A 124 21.33 -0.57 4.00
CA ASN A 124 21.04 0.17 5.22
C ASN A 124 19.63 -0.09 5.76
N MET A 125 18.88 -1.01 5.16
CA MET A 125 17.52 -1.33 5.57
C MET A 125 17.37 -2.82 5.84
N ILE A 126 16.55 -3.13 6.83
CA ILE A 126 16.12 -4.50 7.14
C ILE A 126 14.60 -4.56 7.22
N ILE A 127 14.03 -5.71 6.84
CA ILE A 127 12.61 -5.99 7.00
C ILE A 127 12.42 -6.74 8.31
N ASP A 128 11.72 -6.10 9.25
CA ASP A 128 11.34 -6.70 10.53
C ASP A 128 9.96 -7.35 10.40
N ARG A 129 9.91 -8.67 10.62
CA ARG A 129 8.72 -9.51 10.68
C ARG A 129 8.60 -10.24 12.01
N SER A 130 9.12 -9.65 13.09
CA SER A 130 9.00 -10.22 14.44
C SER A 130 7.54 -10.41 14.87
N ILE A 131 6.66 -9.52 14.38
CA ILE A 131 5.21 -9.66 14.46
C ILE A 131 4.67 -9.63 13.03
N PHE A 132 4.38 -10.79 12.46
CA PHE A 132 3.91 -10.90 11.08
C PHE A 132 2.81 -11.95 10.95
N PHE A 133 1.74 -11.59 10.28
CA PHE A 133 0.60 -12.46 10.00
C PHE A 133 0.47 -12.68 8.48
N PRO A 134 0.49 -13.92 8.01
CA PRO A 134 0.27 -14.21 6.59
C PRO A 134 -1.19 -13.98 6.19
N ILE A 135 -1.42 -13.87 4.88
CA ILE A 135 -2.79 -13.78 4.33
C ILE A 135 -3.64 -14.95 4.84
N GLY A 136 -4.81 -14.61 5.35
CA GLY A 136 -5.77 -15.58 5.92
C GLY A 136 -5.63 -15.82 7.42
N SER A 137 -4.71 -15.14 8.11
CA SER A 137 -4.63 -15.17 9.57
C SER A 137 -5.88 -14.56 10.21
N MET A 138 -6.35 -15.16 11.30
CA MET A 138 -7.57 -14.72 12.00
C MET A 138 -7.39 -13.40 12.77
N GLU A 139 -6.15 -13.06 13.06
CA GLU A 139 -5.76 -11.82 13.73
C GLU A 139 -5.99 -10.57 12.86
N ILE A 140 -6.22 -10.78 11.56
CA ILE A 140 -6.54 -9.71 10.62
C ILE A 140 -7.89 -9.98 9.98
N LEU A 141 -8.83 -9.11 10.25
CA LEU A 141 -10.10 -9.08 9.56
C LEU A 141 -9.84 -8.56 8.14
N HIS A 142 -10.14 -9.37 7.16
CA HIS A 142 -9.97 -9.04 5.75
C HIS A 142 -11.32 -9.10 5.06
N GLU A 143 -11.81 -7.93 4.66
CA GLU A 143 -13.04 -7.84 3.89
C GLU A 143 -12.72 -8.12 2.42
N ILE A 144 -13.03 -9.34 1.98
CA ILE A 144 -12.85 -9.74 0.58
C ILE A 144 -14.01 -9.17 -0.22
N ASP A 145 -13.73 -8.09 -0.95
CA ASP A 145 -14.68 -7.56 -1.90
C ASP A 145 -14.76 -8.46 -3.14
N THR A 146 -15.98 -8.66 -3.62
CA THR A 146 -16.29 -9.39 -4.86
C THR A 146 -16.05 -8.57 -6.12
N LEU A 147 -15.49 -7.37 -6.01
CA LEU A 147 -15.22 -6.48 -7.13
C LEU A 147 -14.26 -7.10 -8.15
N LYS A 148 -14.52 -6.83 -9.43
CA LYS A 148 -13.63 -7.21 -10.53
C LYS A 148 -12.31 -6.46 -10.39
N LYS A 149 -11.23 -7.18 -10.15
CA LYS A 149 -9.87 -6.59 -10.11
C LYS A 149 -9.24 -6.64 -11.51
N TYR A 150 -8.72 -5.50 -11.94
CA TYR A 150 -7.97 -5.40 -13.18
C TYR A 150 -6.48 -5.57 -12.87
N PHE A 151 -5.85 -6.56 -13.50
CA PHE A 151 -4.44 -6.87 -13.28
C PHE A 151 -3.61 -6.45 -14.49
N LYS A 152 -2.38 -6.02 -14.21
CA LYS A 152 -1.39 -5.83 -15.25
C LYS A 152 -1.07 -7.17 -15.91
N LYS A 153 -1.07 -7.22 -17.26
CA LYS A 153 -0.59 -8.41 -17.98
C LYS A 153 0.82 -8.72 -17.51
N LYS A 154 1.06 -9.99 -17.17
CA LYS A 154 2.38 -10.49 -16.80
C LYS A 154 3.27 -10.42 -18.04
N LYS A 155 3.99 -9.30 -18.24
CA LYS A 155 5.19 -9.33 -19.06
C LYS A 155 6.27 -10.00 -18.22
N GLN A 156 7.02 -10.91 -18.84
CA GLN A 156 8.26 -11.44 -18.29
C GLN A 156 9.30 -10.30 -18.31
N THR A 157 9.09 -9.31 -17.48
CA THR A 157 10.00 -8.17 -17.31
C THR A 157 10.95 -8.59 -16.21
N ASN A 158 12.24 -8.58 -16.52
CA ASN A 158 13.26 -8.58 -15.49
C ASN A 158 12.86 -7.52 -14.46
N LEU A 159 12.39 -7.94 -13.28
CA LEU A 159 12.03 -7.05 -12.18
C LEU A 159 13.20 -6.10 -11.86
N ASP A 160 14.42 -6.50 -12.19
CA ASP A 160 15.64 -5.73 -12.00
C ASP A 160 15.70 -4.44 -12.82
N ASN A 161 15.18 -4.41 -14.04
CA ASN A 161 15.23 -3.20 -14.90
C ASN A 161 14.18 -2.14 -14.54
N HIS A 162 13.19 -2.47 -13.69
CA HIS A 162 12.16 -1.51 -13.25
C HIS A 162 12.48 -0.82 -11.92
N MET A 163 13.61 -1.17 -11.29
CA MET A 163 13.89 -0.81 -9.91
C MET A 163 14.32 0.62 -9.69
N GLU A 164 15.00 1.23 -10.66
CA GLU A 164 15.65 2.52 -10.44
C GLU A 164 14.87 3.71 -11.02
N MET A 165 13.91 3.47 -11.91
CA MET A 165 13.39 4.53 -12.77
C MET A 165 11.94 4.96 -12.55
N ASP A 166 11.11 4.22 -11.81
CA ASP A 166 9.70 4.56 -11.61
C ASP A 166 9.34 4.66 -10.13
N GLY A 167 8.86 5.80 -9.71
CA GLY A 167 8.49 6.07 -8.33
C GLY A 167 7.90 7.46 -8.17
N PHE A 168 7.88 7.99 -6.95
CA PHE A 168 7.31 9.32 -6.69
C PHE A 168 8.00 10.44 -7.47
N ASN A 169 9.29 10.30 -7.83
CA ASN A 169 10.01 11.26 -8.66
C ASN A 169 9.47 11.39 -10.10
N ASN A 170 8.65 10.43 -10.53
CA ASN A 170 8.02 10.42 -11.85
C ASN A 170 6.57 10.93 -11.83
N ILE A 171 6.13 11.45 -10.68
CA ILE A 171 4.82 12.06 -10.51
C ILE A 171 4.96 13.57 -10.52
N SER A 172 4.13 14.24 -11.31
CA SER A 172 4.11 15.69 -11.44
C SER A 172 2.69 16.23 -11.63
N ASN A 173 2.55 17.56 -11.60
CA ASN A 173 1.29 18.26 -11.84
C ASN A 173 0.12 17.69 -10.99
N ILE A 174 0.39 17.51 -9.69
CA ILE A 174 -0.60 16.94 -8.78
C ILE A 174 -1.55 18.03 -8.35
N GLU A 175 -2.84 17.80 -8.59
CA GLU A 175 -3.94 18.61 -8.07
C GLU A 175 -4.70 17.79 -7.04
N TRP A 176 -4.67 18.24 -5.79
CA TRP A 176 -5.37 17.58 -4.70
C TRP A 176 -6.21 18.55 -3.89
N ASN A 177 -7.19 18.00 -3.17
CA ASN A 177 -7.93 18.68 -2.13
C ASN A 177 -7.98 17.79 -0.89
N PHE A 178 -7.57 18.34 0.25
CA PHE A 178 -7.68 17.63 1.53
C PHE A 178 -9.01 18.00 2.21
N ASP A 179 -9.78 16.98 2.57
CA ASP A 179 -10.98 17.08 3.39
C ASP A 179 -10.64 16.72 4.83
N PRO A 180 -10.56 17.72 5.74
CA PRO A 180 -10.16 17.48 7.13
C PRO A 180 -11.23 16.74 7.94
N ASP A 181 -12.50 16.84 7.57
CA ASP A 181 -13.60 16.24 8.32
C ASP A 181 -13.61 14.71 8.17
N ASN A 182 -13.23 14.24 6.99
CA ASN A 182 -13.22 12.81 6.65
C ASN A 182 -11.81 12.24 6.43
N ASN A 183 -10.76 13.06 6.56
CA ASN A 183 -9.36 12.69 6.30
C ASN A 183 -9.08 12.19 4.87
N PHE A 184 -9.88 12.60 3.89
CA PHE A 184 -9.68 12.27 2.49
C PHE A 184 -8.73 13.25 1.80
N LEU A 185 -7.69 12.73 1.18
CA LEU A 185 -6.87 13.43 0.21
C LEU A 185 -7.36 13.07 -1.20
N ASN A 186 -8.21 13.92 -1.75
CA ASN A 186 -8.84 13.72 -3.05
C ASN A 186 -7.91 14.16 -4.17
N ILE A 187 -7.45 13.21 -4.99
CA ILE A 187 -6.51 13.44 -6.09
C ILE A 187 -7.31 13.64 -7.38
N LYS A 188 -7.42 14.90 -7.82
CA LYS A 188 -8.21 15.27 -9.00
C LYS A 188 -7.43 15.03 -10.29
N LYS A 189 -6.09 15.20 -10.23
CA LYS A 189 -5.23 15.07 -11.39
C LYS A 189 -3.79 14.82 -10.97
N TYR A 190 -3.08 14.06 -11.77
CA TYR A 190 -1.63 13.89 -11.68
C TYR A 190 -1.09 13.37 -13.01
N ILE A 191 0.20 13.50 -13.23
CA ILE A 191 0.89 12.97 -14.41
C ILE A 191 1.94 11.97 -13.93
N CYS A 192 1.84 10.72 -14.41
CA CYS A 192 2.92 9.75 -14.33
C CYS A 192 3.70 9.72 -15.63
N LYS A 193 5.02 9.53 -15.55
CA LYS A 193 5.88 9.38 -16.73
C LYS A 193 5.41 8.24 -17.63
N LYS A 194 4.97 7.13 -17.05
CA LYS A 194 4.38 6.02 -17.78
C LYS A 194 2.89 6.26 -18.02
N LYS A 195 2.54 6.55 -19.27
CA LYS A 195 1.14 6.72 -19.68
C LYS A 195 0.37 5.40 -19.55
N TYR A 196 -0.91 5.52 -19.25
CA TYR A 196 -1.84 4.41 -19.27
C TYR A 196 -1.90 3.78 -20.68
N ASN A 197 -1.77 2.45 -20.76
CA ASN A 197 -1.93 1.68 -22.00
C ASN A 197 -2.97 0.56 -21.78
N PRO A 198 -4.17 0.68 -22.36
CA PRO A 198 -5.23 -0.32 -22.21
C PRO A 198 -4.83 -1.73 -22.65
N GLN A 199 -3.90 -1.86 -23.61
CA GLN A 199 -3.46 -3.15 -24.14
C GLN A 199 -2.58 -3.94 -23.15
N GLU A 200 -2.04 -3.28 -22.12
CA GLU A 200 -1.23 -3.92 -21.09
C GLU A 200 -2.06 -4.58 -19.98
N ILE A 201 -3.39 -4.56 -20.10
CA ILE A 201 -4.30 -4.96 -19.05
C ILE A 201 -4.95 -6.28 -19.34
N LYS A 202 -5.09 -7.10 -18.31
CA LYS A 202 -5.89 -8.32 -18.32
C LYS A 202 -6.97 -8.21 -17.24
N LEU A 203 -8.22 -8.37 -17.65
CA LEU A 203 -9.31 -8.55 -16.70
C LEU A 203 -9.22 -9.97 -16.14
N ASN A 204 -8.95 -10.12 -14.86
CA ASN A 204 -9.18 -11.35 -14.14
C ASN A 204 -10.48 -11.20 -13.35
N SER A 205 -11.51 -11.93 -13.76
CA SER A 205 -12.65 -12.14 -12.88
C SER A 205 -12.19 -13.07 -11.76
N ILE A 206 -12.34 -12.65 -10.52
CA ILE A 206 -12.05 -13.49 -9.34
C ILE A 206 -12.99 -14.72 -9.28
N PHE A 207 -13.97 -14.80 -10.15
CA PHE A 207 -15.01 -15.83 -10.21
C PHE A 207 -15.02 -16.65 -11.51
N ASN A 208 -13.88 -17.14 -11.99
CA ASN A 208 -13.86 -18.41 -12.68
C ASN A 208 -13.24 -19.47 -11.75
N ALA A 209 -13.82 -19.61 -10.58
CA ALA A 209 -13.53 -20.66 -9.62
C ALA A 209 -14.32 -21.93 -9.96
N ASN A 210 -14.32 -22.33 -11.24
CA ASN A 210 -14.65 -23.71 -11.60
C ASN A 210 -13.42 -24.27 -12.29
N ASN A 211 -12.56 -24.86 -11.52
CA ASN A 211 -11.47 -25.81 -11.78
C ASN A 211 -10.14 -25.35 -11.18
N ASN A 212 -10.06 -25.34 -9.87
CA ASN A 212 -8.94 -25.88 -9.08
C ASN A 212 -9.24 -25.60 -7.61
N THR A 213 -9.68 -26.63 -6.95
CA THR A 213 -9.95 -26.74 -5.52
C THR A 213 -8.68 -26.46 -4.71
N GLN A 214 -8.49 -25.19 -4.33
CA GLN A 214 -7.93 -24.87 -3.03
C GLN A 214 -9.04 -24.17 -2.27
N THR A 215 -9.67 -24.92 -1.42
CA THR A 215 -10.69 -24.49 -0.46
C THR A 215 -10.10 -23.46 0.49
N TYR A 216 -10.28 -22.17 0.16
CA TYR A 216 -10.27 -21.16 1.20
C TYR A 216 -11.54 -21.35 2.01
N ASN A 217 -11.42 -21.82 3.24
CA ASN A 217 -12.54 -21.97 4.16
C ASN A 217 -13.26 -20.63 4.27
N ARG A 218 -14.52 -20.61 3.84
CA ARG A 218 -15.46 -19.51 4.08
C ARG A 218 -15.63 -19.36 5.59
N PHE A 219 -15.06 -18.31 6.17
CA PHE A 219 -15.43 -17.91 7.51
C PHE A 219 -16.88 -17.41 7.49
N LYS A 220 -17.79 -18.23 8.01
CA LYS A 220 -19.11 -17.76 8.43
C LYS A 220 -18.89 -16.99 9.73
N MET A 221 -19.11 -15.68 9.72
CA MET A 221 -19.33 -14.95 10.96
C MET A 221 -20.53 -15.59 11.68
N ARG A 222 -20.32 -16.01 12.91
CA ARG A 222 -21.45 -16.30 13.81
C ARG A 222 -21.95 -14.94 14.32
N PRO A 223 -23.27 -14.68 14.29
CA PRO A 223 -23.81 -13.51 14.96
C PRO A 223 -23.54 -13.63 16.46
N LEU A 224 -23.19 -12.51 17.08
CA LEU A 224 -23.11 -12.34 18.54
C LEU A 224 -24.49 -12.53 19.17
#